data_e8f47fdb12e08a51e786d1fce48231b2
#
_entry.id   e8f47fdb12e08a51e786d1fce48231b2
#
_cell.length_a   1.000
_cell.length_b   1.000
_cell.length_c   1.000
_cell.angle_alpha   90.00
_cell.angle_beta   90.00
_cell.angle_gamma   90.00
#
_symmetry.space_group_name_H-M   'P 1'
#
loop_
_entity.id
_entity.type
_entity.pdbx_description
1 polymer ?
#
loop_
_entity_poly.entity_id
_entity_poly.type
_entity_poly.pdbx_seq_one_letter_code
_entity_poly.pdbx_strand_id
1 'polypeptide(L)'
;TVTFQAFFTADSTNTGTVSWVLAGVACADNDTINASFGTGVAPTAKAHSGTANDLDVTAESGAVTIAGSPSTDEEVYFQITRDVSADSLTADAKLLGIKLFFTTDAANDA
;
A
#
# COMPACT_ATOMS: atom_id res chain seq x y z
N THR A 1 -11.60 -0.13 -9.13
CA THR A 1 -10.26 -0.71 -8.94
C THR A 1 -9.36 0.30 -8.25
N VAL A 2 -8.64 -0.15 -7.24
CA VAL A 2 -7.65 0.65 -6.51
C VAL A 2 -6.29 -0.01 -6.68
N THR A 3 -5.28 0.80 -7.01
CA THR A 3 -3.89 0.40 -7.04
C THR A 3 -3.06 1.38 -6.21
N PHE A 4 -1.80 1.09 -5.94
CA PHE A 4 -0.98 1.99 -5.16
C PHE A 4 0.50 1.95 -5.53
N GLN A 5 1.21 2.99 -5.10
CA GLN A 5 2.66 3.04 -5.01
C GLN A 5 3.05 3.35 -3.57
N ALA A 6 4.16 2.81 -3.11
CA ALA A 6 4.73 3.17 -1.82
C ALA A 6 5.96 4.05 -2.02
N PHE A 7 6.11 5.02 -1.13
CA PHE A 7 7.23 5.96 -1.06
C PHE A 7 7.96 5.69 0.24
N PHE A 8 9.24 5.36 0.16
CA PHE A 8 10.00 4.98 1.35
C PHE A 8 11.46 5.39 1.24
N THR A 9 12.18 5.23 2.32
CA THR A 9 13.63 5.43 2.37
C THR A 9 14.24 4.45 3.37
N ALA A 10 15.56 4.39 3.40
CA ALA A 10 16.31 3.67 4.41
C ALA A 10 17.59 4.45 4.75
N ASP A 11 17.97 4.46 6.01
CA ASP A 11 19.23 5.02 6.47
C ASP A 11 20.32 3.93 6.37
N SER A 12 20.64 3.55 5.14
CA SER A 12 21.53 2.43 4.85
C SER A 12 22.12 2.54 3.46
N THR A 13 23.27 1.94 3.27
CA THR A 13 23.89 1.75 1.95
C THR A 13 23.56 0.40 1.31
N ASN A 14 22.73 -0.41 1.97
CA ASN A 14 22.27 -1.69 1.46
C ASN A 14 21.35 -1.49 0.26
N THR A 15 21.53 -2.29 -0.80
CA THR A 15 20.73 -2.21 -2.02
C THR A 15 19.66 -3.30 -2.13
N GLY A 16 19.33 -3.95 -1.02
CA GLY A 16 18.29 -4.96 -0.99
C GLY A 16 16.91 -4.37 -1.31
N THR A 17 15.95 -5.24 -1.60
CA THR A 17 14.59 -4.84 -1.96
C THR A 17 13.69 -4.75 -0.75
N VAL A 18 12.61 -3.95 -0.87
CA VAL A 18 11.56 -3.84 0.15
C VAL A 18 10.22 -4.16 -0.49
N SER A 19 9.46 -5.03 0.15
CA SER A 19 8.11 -5.40 -0.27
C SER A 19 7.07 -4.74 0.63
N TRP A 20 6.24 -3.87 0.03
CA TRP A 20 5.13 -3.20 0.72
C TRP A 20 3.81 -3.82 0.31
N VAL A 21 2.97 -4.16 1.28
CA VAL A 21 1.68 -4.84 1.04
C VAL A 21 0.57 -3.94 1.53
N LEU A 22 -0.44 -3.70 0.68
CA LEU A 22 -1.62 -2.94 1.04
C LEU A 22 -2.85 -3.84 1.03
N ALA A 23 -3.64 -3.75 2.08
CA ALA A 23 -4.93 -4.42 2.21
C ALA A 23 -5.99 -3.39 2.58
N GLY A 24 -7.24 -3.68 2.24
CA GLY A 24 -8.36 -2.78 2.52
C GLY A 24 -9.59 -3.51 3.04
N VAL A 25 -10.43 -2.77 3.75
CA VAL A 25 -11.76 -3.22 4.18
C VAL A 25 -12.72 -2.03 4.19
N ALA A 26 -13.93 -2.24 3.70
CA ALA A 26 -14.99 -1.23 3.71
C ALA A 26 -15.96 -1.48 4.86
N CYS A 27 -16.41 -0.42 5.50
CA CYS A 27 -17.40 -0.46 6.56
C CYS A 27 -18.49 0.58 6.30
N ALA A 28 -19.72 0.13 6.32
CA ALA A 28 -20.89 1.00 6.27
C ALA A 28 -21.29 1.45 7.67
N ASP A 29 -22.25 2.36 7.75
CA ASP A 29 -22.87 2.73 9.02
C ASP A 29 -23.43 1.49 9.72
N ASN A 30 -23.15 1.34 10.98
CA ASN A 30 -23.50 0.20 11.84
C ASN A 30 -22.74 -1.10 11.60
N ASP A 31 -21.77 -1.12 10.67
CA ASP A 31 -20.86 -2.26 10.56
C ASP A 31 -19.86 -2.27 11.72
N THR A 32 -19.41 -3.46 12.07
CA THR A 32 -18.34 -3.57 13.07
C THR A 32 -16.99 -3.22 12.44
N ILE A 33 -16.20 -2.41 13.11
CA ILE A 33 -14.92 -1.94 12.59
C ILE A 33 -13.76 -2.91 12.84
N ASN A 34 -13.97 -4.00 13.55
CA ASN A 34 -12.94 -5.03 13.72
C ASN A 34 -13.03 -6.12 12.66
N ALA A 35 -13.56 -5.79 11.49
CA ALA A 35 -13.62 -6.68 10.35
C ALA A 35 -12.23 -6.97 9.79
N SER A 36 -12.06 -8.15 9.19
CA SER A 36 -10.79 -8.54 8.59
C SER A 36 -10.54 -7.80 7.28
N PHE A 37 -9.29 -7.37 7.08
CA PHE A 37 -8.86 -6.84 5.79
C PHE A 37 -8.92 -7.91 4.70
N GLY A 38 -9.07 -7.48 3.46
CA GLY A 38 -8.93 -8.35 2.30
C GLY A 38 -7.50 -8.85 2.13
N THR A 39 -7.30 -9.73 1.14
CA THR A 39 -5.97 -10.24 0.82
C THR A 39 -5.06 -9.09 0.41
N GLY A 40 -3.88 -9.01 1.03
CA GLY A 40 -2.90 -7.98 0.72
C GLY A 40 -2.32 -8.13 -0.69
N VAL A 41 -2.01 -7.00 -1.30
CA VAL A 41 -1.41 -6.92 -2.65
C VAL A 41 -0.16 -6.07 -2.56
N ALA A 42 0.90 -6.51 -3.23
CA ALA A 42 2.17 -5.79 -3.28
C ALA A 42 2.59 -5.53 -4.72
N PRO A 43 3.16 -4.35 -5.02
CA PRO A 43 3.91 -4.17 -6.25
C PRO A 43 5.21 -5.00 -6.22
N THR A 44 5.90 -5.06 -7.34
CA THR A 44 7.24 -5.65 -7.37
C THR A 44 8.11 -4.99 -6.29
N ALA A 45 8.81 -5.79 -5.51
CA ALA A 45 9.69 -5.29 -4.46
C ALA A 45 10.72 -4.31 -5.05
N LYS A 46 10.89 -3.16 -4.41
CA LYS A 46 11.74 -2.07 -4.89
C LYS A 46 13.08 -2.09 -4.16
N ALA A 47 14.17 -2.08 -4.91
CA ALA A 47 15.50 -1.97 -4.34
C ALA A 47 15.74 -0.57 -3.80
N HIS A 48 16.36 -0.49 -2.61
CA HIS A 48 16.89 0.78 -2.10
C HIS A 48 18.07 1.22 -2.97
N SER A 49 18.21 2.52 -3.17
CA SER A 49 19.22 3.11 -4.05
C SER A 49 20.66 2.77 -3.68
N GLY A 50 20.90 2.44 -2.41
CA GLY A 50 22.25 2.26 -1.87
C GLY A 50 22.86 3.54 -1.29
N THR A 51 22.11 4.63 -1.32
CA THR A 51 22.50 5.90 -0.67
C THR A 51 21.54 6.16 0.47
N ALA A 52 22.08 6.36 1.67
CA ALA A 52 21.27 6.62 2.86
C ALA A 52 20.34 7.81 2.64
N ASN A 53 19.07 7.65 3.03
CA ASN A 53 18.03 8.67 2.98
C ASN A 53 17.57 9.10 1.58
N ASP A 54 17.93 8.36 0.54
CA ASP A 54 17.33 8.56 -0.77
C ASP A 54 15.86 8.12 -0.79
N LEU A 55 15.04 8.82 -1.57
CA LEU A 55 13.66 8.43 -1.80
C LEU A 55 13.61 7.26 -2.77
N ASP A 56 12.89 6.21 -2.39
CA ASP A 56 12.59 5.08 -3.25
C ASP A 56 11.08 5.03 -3.50
N VAL A 57 10.70 4.78 -4.75
CA VAL A 57 9.29 4.71 -5.16
C VAL A 57 9.06 3.39 -5.87
N THR A 58 8.06 2.64 -5.41
CA THR A 58 7.72 1.35 -6.06
C THR A 58 7.03 1.59 -7.41
N ALA A 59 7.00 0.55 -8.22
CA ALA A 59 6.06 0.50 -9.35
C ALA A 59 4.62 0.52 -8.82
N GLU A 60 3.65 0.79 -9.70
CA GLU A 60 2.24 0.66 -9.37
C GLU A 60 1.88 -0.81 -9.13
N SER A 61 1.10 -1.07 -8.12
CA SER A 61 0.64 -2.43 -7.79
C SER A 61 -0.44 -2.92 -8.76
N GLY A 62 -0.76 -4.22 -8.68
CA GLY A 62 -2.03 -4.73 -9.18
C GLY A 62 -3.21 -4.24 -8.34
N ALA A 63 -4.42 -4.65 -8.69
CA ALA A 63 -5.63 -4.25 -7.99
C ALA A 63 -5.62 -4.71 -6.53
N VAL A 64 -5.85 -3.77 -5.62
CA VAL A 64 -5.97 -4.05 -4.19
C VAL A 64 -7.38 -4.55 -3.90
N THR A 65 -7.47 -5.67 -3.18
CA THR A 65 -8.75 -6.22 -2.74
C THR A 65 -9.26 -5.45 -1.53
N ILE A 66 -10.48 -4.90 -1.64
CA ILE A 66 -11.16 -4.26 -0.53
C ILE A 66 -12.27 -5.19 -0.05
N ALA A 67 -12.10 -5.77 1.14
CA ALA A 67 -13.10 -6.64 1.75
C ALA A 67 -14.35 -5.84 2.14
N GLY A 68 -15.46 -6.54 2.42
CA GLY A 68 -16.69 -5.92 2.89
C GLY A 68 -17.61 -5.42 1.78
N SER A 69 -17.35 -5.79 0.53
CA SER A 69 -18.22 -5.44 -0.62
C SER A 69 -18.53 -3.93 -0.67
N PRO A 70 -17.52 -3.09 -0.88
CA PRO A 70 -17.67 -1.64 -0.79
C PRO A 70 -18.76 -1.11 -1.72
N SER A 71 -19.53 -0.16 -1.23
CA SER A 71 -20.57 0.54 -1.97
C SER A 71 -20.54 2.03 -1.64
N THR A 72 -21.54 2.78 -2.11
CA THR A 72 -21.63 4.22 -1.91
C THR A 72 -21.67 4.57 -0.42
N ASP A 73 -20.99 5.65 -0.04
CA ASP A 73 -20.97 6.22 1.30
C ASP A 73 -20.36 5.33 2.38
N GLU A 74 -19.57 4.34 1.99
CA GLU A 74 -18.83 3.54 2.95
C GLU A 74 -17.43 4.09 3.17
N GLU A 75 -16.93 3.90 4.37
CA GLU A 75 -15.55 4.22 4.73
C GLU A 75 -14.65 3.03 4.43
N VAL A 76 -13.49 3.30 3.83
CA VAL A 76 -12.51 2.26 3.54
C VAL A 76 -11.28 2.49 4.40
N TYR A 77 -10.90 1.45 5.14
CA TYR A 77 -9.65 1.42 5.90
C TYR A 77 -8.60 0.67 5.11
N PHE A 78 -7.38 1.18 5.13
CA PHE A 78 -6.23 0.54 4.51
C PHE A 78 -5.18 0.18 5.55
N GLN A 79 -4.50 -0.93 5.33
CA GLN A 79 -3.38 -1.37 6.13
C GLN A 79 -2.17 -1.57 5.22
N ILE A 80 -1.07 -0.87 5.54
CA ILE A 80 0.20 -1.05 4.84
C ILE A 80 1.15 -1.83 5.74
N THR A 81 1.80 -2.84 5.17
CA THR A 81 2.71 -3.72 5.90
C THR A 81 3.97 -3.93 5.08
N ARG A 82 5.13 -3.95 5.72
CA ARG A 82 6.34 -4.47 5.10
C ARG A 82 6.37 -5.99 5.25
N ASP A 83 6.47 -6.70 4.13
CA ASP A 83 6.61 -8.15 4.14
C ASP A 83 8.09 -8.53 4.03
N VAL A 84 8.72 -8.73 5.18
CA VAL A 84 10.15 -9.05 5.25
C VAL A 84 10.46 -10.42 4.66
N SER A 85 9.49 -11.32 4.56
CA SER A 85 9.70 -12.64 3.95
C SER A 85 9.81 -12.56 2.43
N ALA A 86 9.32 -11.48 1.83
CA ALA A 86 9.32 -11.25 0.39
C ALA A 86 10.31 -10.16 -0.03
N ASP A 87 11.17 -9.71 0.88
CA ASP A 87 12.15 -8.68 0.57
C ASP A 87 13.56 -9.08 1.00
N SER A 88 14.56 -8.28 0.65
CA SER A 88 15.97 -8.60 0.90
C SER A 88 16.76 -7.50 1.61
N LEU A 89 16.15 -6.33 1.85
CA LEU A 89 16.83 -5.27 2.59
C LEU A 89 17.00 -5.70 4.05
N THR A 90 18.25 -5.69 4.54
CA THR A 90 18.57 -6.08 5.91
C THR A 90 18.52 -4.93 6.91
N ALA A 91 18.22 -3.72 6.45
CA ALA A 91 18.07 -2.53 7.28
C ALA A 91 16.58 -2.20 7.47
N ASP A 92 16.31 -1.28 8.41
CA ASP A 92 14.98 -0.75 8.59
C ASP A 92 14.57 0.07 7.36
N ALA A 93 13.33 -0.11 6.91
CA ALA A 93 12.74 0.73 5.88
C ALA A 93 11.76 1.71 6.54
N LYS A 94 11.82 2.96 6.09
CA LYS A 94 10.96 4.04 6.62
C LYS A 94 9.91 4.37 5.57
N LEU A 95 8.66 4.05 5.86
CA LEU A 95 7.54 4.40 4.98
C LEU A 95 7.27 5.90 5.09
N LEU A 96 7.28 6.60 3.96
CA LEU A 96 6.99 8.03 3.90
C LEU A 96 5.54 8.31 3.53
N GLY A 97 4.93 7.42 2.75
CA GLY A 97 3.54 7.56 2.35
C GLY A 97 3.18 6.58 1.24
N ILE A 98 1.92 6.58 0.88
CA ILE A 98 1.42 5.84 -0.26
C ILE A 98 0.65 6.77 -1.18
N LYS A 99 0.61 6.43 -2.46
CA LYS A 99 -0.22 7.09 -3.45
C LYS A 99 -1.24 6.08 -3.94
N LEU A 100 -2.51 6.41 -3.81
CA LEU A 100 -3.60 5.57 -4.29
C LEU A 100 -4.07 6.06 -5.65
N PHE A 101 -4.33 5.11 -6.54
CA PHE A 101 -4.94 5.36 -7.84
C PHE A 101 -6.30 4.71 -7.86
N PHE A 102 -7.31 5.43 -8.31
CA PHE A 102 -8.66 4.88 -8.47
C PHE A 102 -9.36 5.55 -9.64
N THR A 103 -10.34 4.84 -10.20
CA THR A 103 -11.13 5.33 -11.32
C THR A 103 -12.48 5.78 -10.82
N THR A 104 -12.97 6.92 -11.31
CA THR A 104 -14.31 7.41 -11.01
C THR A 104 -15.19 7.31 -12.25
N ASP A 105 -16.51 7.18 -12.05
CA ASP A 105 -17.47 7.13 -13.15
C ASP A 105 -17.63 8.49 -13.83
N ALA A 106 -17.41 9.56 -13.10
CA ALA A 106 -17.52 10.92 -13.60
C ALA A 106 -16.42 11.81 -13.00
N ALA A 107 -15.96 12.77 -13.80
CA ALA A 107 -14.89 13.68 -13.39
C ALA A 107 -15.40 14.89 -12.60
N ASN A 108 -16.51 14.76 -11.90
CA ASN A 108 -17.07 15.85 -11.09
C ASN A 108 -17.42 15.37 -9.70
N ASP A 109 -17.54 16.28 -8.80
CA ASP A 109 -17.88 16.09 -7.39
C ASP A 109 -19.28 16.62 -7.03
N ALA A 110 -20.10 16.72 -8.01
CA ALA A 110 -21.45 17.27 -7.86
C ALA A 110 -22.32 16.45 -6.91
#